data_227b934064809b2e7a2967a9665ba873
#
_entry.id   227b934064809b2e7a2967a9665ba873
#
_cell.length_a   1.000
_cell.length_b   1.000
_cell.length_c   1.000
_cell.angle_alpha   90.00
_cell.angle_beta   90.00
_cell.angle_gamma   90.00
#
_symmetry.space_group_name_H-M   'P 1'
#
loop_
_entity.id
_entity.type
_entity.pdbx_description
1 polymer ?
#
loop_
_entity_poly.entity_id
_entity_poly.type
_entity_poly.pdbx_seq_one_letter_code
_entity_poly.pdbx_strand_id
1 'polypeptide(L)'
;GITEASSSDFKAYAIDQAGNISSSSINALSVVIDQTAPYVDGLDLNGNGSFADDGESSPMVVDLKSDSDTGTSSTDDLTNNNKPSFTLSNLTATDSVFLYFNDDSIKGYATGTSHEFTIPDIQELTDGTYNFVMKARDYAGNLSAISTIDGTNIIPVTIDTTPFTITAVPDMTPGTDTGIFSDDDITNNRAPTFSMTGLPATAEIIQLYVDGDLSSASTKNADVTTHEFALGSNLDEGTYDITFKIVDAAGNASAASEALSITIDFTAPSDPGIVDLVDADDTGISNTDNLTKRGSMQIASSGLTEGDYGNLYRLDAADNLVLVEQLLVGASGSLSYTATNEADGVYRFYTSIEDV
;
A
#
# COMPACT_ATOMS: atom_id res chain seq x y z
N GLY A 1 -18.74 -25.94 60.27
CA GLY A 1 -18.19 -24.90 59.41
C GLY A 1 -19.08 -24.75 58.17
N ILE A 2 -19.11 -23.58 57.58
CA ILE A 2 -19.79 -23.31 56.33
C ILE A 2 -18.84 -23.78 55.22
N THR A 3 -19.34 -24.58 54.29
CA THR A 3 -18.55 -25.11 53.16
C THR A 3 -18.89 -24.35 51.87
N GLU A 4 -17.99 -24.43 50.92
CA GLU A 4 -18.18 -23.85 49.59
C GLU A 4 -19.49 -24.31 48.94
N ALA A 5 -20.10 -23.46 48.13
CA ALA A 5 -21.35 -23.68 47.41
C ALA A 5 -22.55 -24.10 48.33
N SER A 6 -22.46 -23.85 49.63
CA SER A 6 -23.53 -24.09 50.57
C SER A 6 -24.26 -22.76 50.92
N SER A 7 -25.56 -22.81 51.05
CA SER A 7 -26.35 -21.72 51.63
C SER A 7 -26.65 -21.99 53.10
N SER A 8 -26.51 -20.98 53.95
CA SER A 8 -26.84 -21.06 55.36
C SER A 8 -27.82 -19.97 55.74
N ASP A 9 -28.96 -20.38 56.30
CA ASP A 9 -29.98 -19.44 56.74
C ASP A 9 -29.72 -18.98 58.18
N PHE A 10 -29.56 -17.69 58.34
CA PHE A 10 -29.42 -17.06 59.68
C PHE A 10 -30.73 -16.44 60.09
N LYS A 11 -31.16 -16.73 61.34
CA LYS A 11 -32.38 -16.21 61.92
C LYS A 11 -32.06 -15.45 63.21
N ALA A 12 -32.71 -14.31 63.39
CA ALA A 12 -32.58 -13.53 64.60
C ALA A 12 -33.75 -13.82 65.56
N TYR A 13 -33.43 -13.85 66.82
CA TYR A 13 -34.41 -13.95 67.91
C TYR A 13 -34.21 -12.81 68.95
N ALA A 14 -35.26 -12.25 69.51
CA ALA A 14 -35.17 -11.38 70.66
C ALA A 14 -35.48 -12.13 71.92
N ILE A 15 -34.75 -11.82 73.00
CA ILE A 15 -35.01 -12.38 74.35
C ILE A 15 -35.38 -11.20 75.27
N ASP A 16 -36.46 -11.29 75.96
CA ASP A 16 -36.89 -10.25 76.96
C ASP A 16 -36.19 -10.50 78.32
N GLN A 17 -36.37 -9.56 79.25
CA GLN A 17 -35.79 -9.67 80.62
C GLN A 17 -36.29 -10.84 81.41
N ALA A 18 -37.41 -11.43 81.05
CA ALA A 18 -37.96 -12.60 81.69
C ALA A 18 -37.47 -13.93 81.05
N GLY A 19 -36.64 -13.83 79.99
CA GLY A 19 -36.10 -14.97 79.24
C GLY A 19 -37.01 -15.55 78.17
N ASN A 20 -38.14 -14.83 77.85
CA ASN A 20 -38.96 -15.28 76.71
C ASN A 20 -38.31 -15.00 75.43
N ILE A 21 -38.33 -15.98 74.49
CA ILE A 21 -37.76 -15.91 73.20
C ILE A 21 -38.84 -15.56 72.16
N SER A 22 -38.61 -14.55 71.34
CA SER A 22 -39.51 -14.24 70.22
C SER A 22 -39.56 -15.36 69.22
N SER A 23 -40.54 -15.39 68.33
CA SER A 23 -40.48 -16.16 67.11
C SER A 23 -39.28 -15.67 66.29
N SER A 24 -38.65 -16.60 65.54
CA SER A 24 -37.59 -16.23 64.63
C SER A 24 -38.04 -15.15 63.66
N SER A 25 -37.11 -14.31 63.17
CA SER A 25 -37.39 -13.42 62.07
C SER A 25 -38.02 -14.16 60.88
N ILE A 26 -39.02 -13.55 60.28
CA ILE A 26 -39.68 -14.14 59.10
C ILE A 26 -38.78 -14.07 57.86
N ASN A 27 -37.82 -13.16 57.89
CA ASN A 27 -36.85 -13.00 56.81
C ASN A 27 -35.52 -13.65 57.23
N ALA A 28 -35.23 -14.81 56.67
CA ALA A 28 -33.94 -15.43 56.80
C ALA A 28 -32.93 -14.68 55.92
N LEU A 29 -31.72 -14.47 56.42
CA LEU A 29 -30.62 -14.05 55.58
C LEU A 29 -30.01 -15.33 54.99
N SER A 30 -30.06 -15.46 53.70
CA SER A 30 -29.36 -16.55 52.97
C SER A 30 -27.98 -16.02 52.55
N VAL A 31 -26.95 -16.69 52.99
CA VAL A 31 -25.56 -16.39 52.62
C VAL A 31 -25.03 -17.57 51.77
N VAL A 32 -24.61 -17.24 50.59
CA VAL A 32 -23.92 -18.18 49.68
C VAL A 32 -22.44 -17.90 49.83
N ILE A 33 -21.67 -18.97 50.05
CA ILE A 33 -20.21 -18.95 50.05
C ILE A 33 -19.76 -19.58 48.77
N ASP A 34 -19.06 -18.81 47.98
CA ASP A 34 -18.42 -19.24 46.77
C ASP A 34 -16.93 -18.89 46.84
N GLN A 35 -16.10 -19.89 46.79
CA GLN A 35 -14.62 -19.83 46.84
C GLN A 35 -14.00 -20.39 45.56
N THR A 36 -14.80 -20.74 44.56
CA THR A 36 -14.38 -21.29 43.31
C THR A 36 -14.04 -20.16 42.34
N ALA A 37 -12.78 -20.08 41.91
CA ALA A 37 -12.39 -19.12 40.88
C ALA A 37 -13.05 -19.47 39.55
N PRO A 38 -13.39 -18.47 38.70
CA PRO A 38 -13.91 -18.72 37.39
C PRO A 38 -12.85 -19.43 36.53
N TYR A 39 -13.28 -20.28 35.61
CA TYR A 39 -12.43 -20.97 34.68
C TYR A 39 -12.14 -20.08 33.48
N VAL A 40 -10.85 -19.89 33.16
CA VAL A 40 -10.39 -19.17 31.96
C VAL A 40 -9.86 -20.11 30.88
N ASP A 41 -9.36 -21.29 31.29
CA ASP A 41 -8.77 -22.26 30.37
C ASP A 41 -9.79 -23.31 29.86
N GLY A 42 -11.09 -23.10 30.17
CA GLY A 42 -12.14 -24.06 29.90
C GLY A 42 -12.18 -25.18 30.95
N LEU A 43 -13.25 -25.96 30.94
CA LEU A 43 -13.47 -27.09 31.80
C LEU A 43 -13.57 -28.34 30.90
N ASP A 44 -12.50 -29.08 30.81
CA ASP A 44 -12.43 -30.42 30.19
C ASP A 44 -12.50 -31.46 31.30
N LEU A 45 -13.70 -32.00 31.54
CA LEU A 45 -13.96 -32.91 32.64
C LEU A 45 -13.39 -34.31 32.42
N ASN A 46 -13.17 -34.71 31.19
CA ASN A 46 -12.75 -36.05 30.83
C ASN A 46 -11.31 -36.14 30.27
N GLY A 47 -10.67 -34.96 30.01
CA GLY A 47 -9.28 -34.87 29.55
C GLY A 47 -9.09 -35.30 28.09
N ASN A 48 -10.13 -35.26 27.27
CA ASN A 48 -10.07 -35.67 25.86
C ASN A 48 -9.67 -34.55 24.90
N GLY A 49 -9.51 -33.30 25.40
CA GLY A 49 -9.20 -32.10 24.62
C GLY A 49 -10.42 -31.52 23.88
N SER A 50 -11.64 -32.06 24.11
CA SER A 50 -12.90 -31.51 23.62
C SER A 50 -13.58 -30.73 24.74
N PHE A 51 -14.17 -29.59 24.44
CA PHE A 51 -14.96 -28.77 25.38
C PHE A 51 -16.44 -28.75 24.98
N ALA A 52 -16.91 -29.73 24.23
CA ALA A 52 -18.26 -29.81 23.70
C ALA A 52 -19.15 -30.79 24.46
N ASP A 53 -18.60 -31.48 25.48
CA ASP A 53 -19.30 -32.49 26.24
C ASP A 53 -20.15 -31.87 27.37
N ASP A 54 -21.14 -32.59 27.88
CA ASP A 54 -22.08 -32.10 28.88
C ASP A 54 -21.36 -31.65 30.17
N GLY A 55 -21.52 -30.40 30.54
CA GLY A 55 -20.96 -29.75 31.73
C GLY A 55 -19.55 -29.17 31.54
N GLU A 56 -19.01 -29.27 30.37
CA GLU A 56 -17.73 -28.65 29.99
C GLU A 56 -17.90 -27.22 29.50
N SER A 57 -16.83 -26.45 29.52
CA SER A 57 -16.81 -25.07 29.00
C SER A 57 -15.54 -24.82 28.18
N SER A 58 -15.72 -24.21 27.03
CA SER A 58 -14.59 -23.79 26.19
C SER A 58 -13.70 -22.77 26.91
N PRO A 59 -12.37 -22.77 26.63
CA PRO A 59 -11.47 -21.77 27.16
C PRO A 59 -11.94 -20.35 26.81
N MET A 60 -11.69 -19.41 27.70
CA MET A 60 -11.83 -17.98 27.36
C MET A 60 -10.73 -17.61 26.36
N VAL A 61 -11.11 -16.90 25.31
CA VAL A 61 -10.20 -16.47 24.24
C VAL A 61 -10.16 -14.95 24.22
N VAL A 62 -8.95 -14.42 24.14
CA VAL A 62 -8.72 -13.01 23.78
C VAL A 62 -8.02 -12.99 22.43
N ASP A 63 -8.43 -12.07 21.57
CA ASP A 63 -7.92 -11.95 20.20
C ASP A 63 -7.89 -10.47 19.80
N LEU A 64 -6.89 -10.07 19.03
CA LEU A 64 -6.88 -8.74 18.43
C LEU A 64 -8.03 -8.66 17.42
N LYS A 65 -8.89 -7.62 17.56
CA LYS A 65 -10.04 -7.49 16.68
C LYS A 65 -9.57 -7.23 15.25
N SER A 66 -10.14 -7.94 14.27
CA SER A 66 -9.75 -7.84 12.87
C SER A 66 -9.77 -6.41 12.29
N ASP A 67 -10.63 -5.52 12.82
CA ASP A 67 -10.65 -4.10 12.45
C ASP A 67 -9.48 -3.32 13.05
N SER A 68 -8.83 -3.86 14.07
CA SER A 68 -7.67 -3.27 14.75
C SER A 68 -6.38 -3.95 14.37
N ASP A 69 -6.44 -5.11 13.74
CA ASP A 69 -5.33 -5.82 13.13
C ASP A 69 -5.17 -5.29 11.70
N THR A 70 -4.41 -4.21 11.58
CA THR A 70 -4.26 -3.44 10.35
C THR A 70 -3.11 -3.97 9.51
N GLY A 71 -3.01 -3.52 8.27
CA GLY A 71 -1.90 -3.92 7.43
C GLY A 71 -2.29 -4.93 6.35
N THR A 72 -1.34 -5.78 5.97
CA THR A 72 -1.52 -6.75 4.87
C THR A 72 -2.19 -8.04 5.32
N SER A 73 -2.16 -8.33 6.61
CA SER A 73 -2.87 -9.44 7.27
C SER A 73 -3.76 -8.88 8.36
N SER A 74 -4.88 -9.54 8.63
CA SER A 74 -5.78 -9.23 9.74
C SER A 74 -5.79 -10.34 10.80
N THR A 75 -4.71 -11.12 10.86
CA THR A 75 -4.58 -12.29 11.73
C THR A 75 -3.13 -12.55 12.18
N ASP A 76 -2.25 -11.55 12.05
CA ASP A 76 -0.83 -11.68 12.41
C ASP A 76 -0.44 -10.90 13.67
N ASP A 77 -1.44 -10.26 14.30
CA ASP A 77 -1.26 -9.47 15.52
C ASP A 77 -0.24 -8.32 15.37
N LEU A 78 -0.06 -7.82 14.13
CA LEU A 78 0.78 -6.67 13.79
C LEU A 78 -0.09 -5.50 13.33
N THR A 79 -0.01 -4.37 14.00
CA THR A 79 -0.92 -3.24 13.73
C THR A 79 -0.26 -1.87 13.84
N ASN A 80 -0.69 -0.91 13.03
CA ASN A 80 -0.37 0.50 13.21
C ASN A 80 -1.38 1.25 14.10
N ASN A 81 -2.38 0.55 14.61
CA ASN A 81 -3.33 1.12 15.54
C ASN A 81 -2.76 1.13 16.96
N ASN A 82 -2.36 2.29 17.47
CA ASN A 82 -1.80 2.42 18.82
C ASN A 82 -2.86 2.38 19.96
N LYS A 83 -4.13 2.20 19.59
CA LYS A 83 -5.27 1.98 20.50
C LYS A 83 -6.09 0.77 20.05
N PRO A 84 -5.48 -0.41 19.96
CA PRO A 84 -6.16 -1.57 19.41
C PRO A 84 -7.34 -2.01 20.25
N SER A 85 -8.32 -2.62 19.61
CA SER A 85 -9.47 -3.26 20.25
C SER A 85 -9.27 -4.77 20.25
N PHE A 86 -9.74 -5.41 21.31
CA PHE A 86 -9.66 -6.85 21.53
C PHE A 86 -11.05 -7.42 21.68
N THR A 87 -11.27 -8.62 21.17
CA THR A 87 -12.47 -9.42 21.39
C THR A 87 -12.17 -10.53 22.38
N LEU A 88 -12.96 -10.58 23.45
CA LEU A 88 -12.94 -11.69 24.40
C LEU A 88 -14.17 -12.55 24.18
N SER A 89 -14.00 -13.86 24.12
CA SER A 89 -15.08 -14.81 23.89
C SER A 89 -15.07 -15.94 24.92
N ASN A 90 -16.12 -16.75 24.91
CA ASN A 90 -16.36 -17.85 25.86
C ASN A 90 -16.44 -17.38 27.33
N LEU A 91 -17.00 -16.17 27.56
CA LEU A 91 -17.15 -15.59 28.90
C LEU A 91 -18.40 -16.09 29.59
N THR A 92 -18.40 -16.10 30.94
CA THR A 92 -19.60 -16.23 31.75
C THR A 92 -20.24 -14.86 31.93
N ALA A 93 -21.55 -14.73 31.66
CA ALA A 93 -22.23 -13.45 31.53
C ALA A 93 -22.27 -12.57 32.82
N THR A 94 -21.84 -13.10 33.96
CA THR A 94 -21.83 -12.40 35.26
C THR A 94 -20.42 -12.00 35.72
N ASP A 95 -19.38 -12.36 34.98
CA ASP A 95 -17.99 -12.12 35.37
C ASP A 95 -17.56 -10.69 35.03
N SER A 96 -16.66 -10.14 35.86
CA SER A 96 -15.86 -8.98 35.48
C SER A 96 -14.60 -9.50 34.80
N VAL A 97 -14.28 -8.98 33.63
CA VAL A 97 -13.09 -9.36 32.88
C VAL A 97 -12.07 -8.22 32.88
N PHE A 98 -10.79 -8.61 32.87
CA PHE A 98 -9.66 -7.69 32.91
C PHE A 98 -8.70 -8.12 31.83
N LEU A 99 -8.35 -7.19 30.94
CA LEU A 99 -7.24 -7.32 30.02
C LEU A 99 -6.02 -6.65 30.65
N TYR A 100 -4.93 -7.38 30.75
CA TYR A 100 -3.66 -6.90 31.28
C TYR A 100 -2.62 -6.84 30.16
N PHE A 101 -1.84 -5.78 30.15
CA PHE A 101 -0.64 -5.65 29.34
C PHE A 101 0.42 -4.93 30.16
N ASN A 102 1.66 -5.43 30.15
CA ASN A 102 2.67 -5.03 31.10
C ASN A 102 2.14 -5.08 32.55
N ASP A 103 2.20 -4.00 33.30
CA ASP A 103 1.65 -3.89 34.67
C ASP A 103 0.29 -3.17 34.73
N ASP A 104 -0.27 -2.79 33.58
CA ASP A 104 -1.55 -2.08 33.47
C ASP A 104 -2.72 -3.05 33.20
N SER A 105 -3.95 -2.60 33.52
CA SER A 105 -5.14 -3.37 33.24
C SER A 105 -6.31 -2.49 32.79
N ILE A 106 -7.08 -3.02 31.86
CA ILE A 106 -8.38 -2.47 31.45
C ILE A 106 -9.46 -3.37 32.02
N LYS A 107 -10.44 -2.77 32.71
CA LYS A 107 -11.54 -3.49 33.31
C LYS A 107 -12.81 -3.37 32.46
N GLY A 108 -13.48 -4.51 32.23
CA GLY A 108 -14.82 -4.57 31.66
C GLY A 108 -15.74 -5.52 32.41
N TYR A 109 -17.02 -5.49 32.07
CA TYR A 109 -18.03 -6.41 32.60
C TYR A 109 -18.64 -7.18 31.45
N ALA A 110 -18.59 -8.49 31.50
CA ALA A 110 -19.25 -9.33 30.52
C ALA A 110 -20.75 -9.17 30.59
N THR A 111 -21.39 -8.85 29.48
CA THR A 111 -22.86 -8.74 29.34
C THR A 111 -23.45 -9.93 28.56
N GLY A 112 -22.64 -10.89 28.22
CA GLY A 112 -22.94 -12.11 27.46
C GLY A 112 -21.73 -13.02 27.44
N THR A 113 -21.59 -13.82 26.41
CA THR A 113 -20.46 -14.73 26.23
C THR A 113 -19.26 -14.11 25.52
N SER A 114 -19.34 -12.80 25.22
CA SER A 114 -18.24 -12.04 24.62
C SER A 114 -18.20 -10.61 25.17
N HIS A 115 -17.04 -9.98 25.10
CA HIS A 115 -16.81 -8.58 25.44
C HIS A 115 -15.73 -7.97 24.58
N GLU A 116 -15.83 -6.68 24.27
CA GLU A 116 -14.79 -5.94 23.53
C GLU A 116 -14.08 -4.96 24.47
N PHE A 117 -12.77 -4.92 24.36
CA PHE A 117 -11.91 -3.92 24.99
C PHE A 117 -11.23 -3.07 23.92
N THR A 118 -11.12 -1.78 24.20
CA THR A 118 -10.30 -0.85 23.40
C THR A 118 -9.29 -0.18 24.33
N ILE A 119 -8.06 -0.06 23.92
CA ILE A 119 -7.03 0.71 24.63
C ILE A 119 -7.49 2.17 24.69
N PRO A 120 -7.65 2.76 25.88
CA PRO A 120 -8.16 4.12 26.02
C PRO A 120 -7.12 5.16 25.63
N ASP A 121 -7.54 6.35 25.24
CA ASP A 121 -6.68 7.47 24.82
C ASP A 121 -5.56 7.82 25.81
N ILE A 122 -5.79 7.60 27.10
CA ILE A 122 -4.81 7.87 28.16
C ILE A 122 -3.70 6.79 28.27
N GLN A 123 -3.83 5.71 27.51
CA GLN A 123 -2.94 4.54 27.52
C GLN A 123 -2.47 4.18 26.10
N GLU A 124 -2.36 5.17 25.20
CA GLU A 124 -1.80 4.93 23.85
C GLU A 124 -0.49 4.17 23.91
N LEU A 125 -0.40 3.11 23.09
CA LEU A 125 0.77 2.27 23.02
C LEU A 125 1.80 2.89 22.07
N THR A 126 3.07 2.77 22.41
CA THR A 126 4.17 3.13 21.52
C THR A 126 4.62 1.92 20.72
N ASP A 127 5.41 2.12 19.68
CA ASP A 127 5.96 1.02 18.89
C ASP A 127 6.66 -0.01 19.77
N GLY A 128 6.37 -1.27 19.53
CA GLY A 128 6.89 -2.40 20.30
C GLY A 128 5.90 -3.55 20.43
N THR A 129 6.38 -4.68 20.98
CA THR A 129 5.54 -5.86 21.21
C THR A 129 5.02 -5.84 22.65
N TYR A 130 3.72 -5.97 22.81
CA TYR A 130 3.00 -6.02 24.07
C TYR A 130 2.39 -7.40 24.26
N ASN A 131 2.52 -7.90 25.48
CA ASN A 131 1.99 -9.19 25.87
C ASN A 131 0.67 -8.99 26.59
N PHE A 132 -0.43 -9.37 25.96
CA PHE A 132 -1.75 -9.27 26.54
C PHE A 132 -2.15 -10.59 27.21
N VAL A 133 -2.76 -10.47 28.39
CA VAL A 133 -3.31 -11.60 29.15
C VAL A 133 -4.67 -11.23 29.72
N MET A 134 -5.54 -12.21 29.90
CA MET A 134 -6.86 -12.02 30.45
C MET A 134 -7.01 -12.69 31.81
N LYS A 135 -7.81 -12.06 32.71
CA LYS A 135 -8.33 -12.68 33.91
C LYS A 135 -9.81 -12.39 34.06
N ALA A 136 -10.53 -13.30 34.63
CA ALA A 136 -11.91 -13.11 35.03
C ALA A 136 -12.05 -13.05 36.55
N ARG A 137 -13.07 -12.33 37.04
CA ARG A 137 -13.43 -12.24 38.44
C ARG A 137 -14.91 -12.48 38.59
N ASP A 138 -15.30 -13.45 39.36
CA ASP A 138 -16.67 -13.78 39.62
C ASP A 138 -17.38 -12.78 40.54
N TYR A 139 -18.68 -13.01 40.80
CA TYR A 139 -19.48 -12.17 41.68
C TYR A 139 -19.07 -12.24 43.15
N ALA A 140 -18.50 -13.34 43.60
CA ALA A 140 -17.97 -13.53 44.96
C ALA A 140 -16.62 -12.83 45.16
N GLY A 141 -15.95 -12.44 44.08
CA GLY A 141 -14.67 -11.76 44.07
C GLY A 141 -13.47 -12.71 43.89
N ASN A 142 -13.70 -13.97 43.56
CA ASN A 142 -12.60 -14.89 43.23
C ASN A 142 -12.00 -14.56 41.86
N LEU A 143 -10.66 -14.54 41.78
CA LEU A 143 -9.93 -14.18 40.56
C LEU A 143 -9.43 -15.48 39.91
N SER A 144 -9.65 -15.61 38.60
CA SER A 144 -9.15 -16.73 37.81
C SER A 144 -7.63 -16.79 37.75
N ALA A 145 -7.12 -17.91 37.30
CA ALA A 145 -5.78 -17.98 36.72
C ALA A 145 -5.64 -17.06 35.51
N ILE A 146 -4.45 -16.92 34.95
CA ILE A 146 -4.24 -16.25 33.66
C ILE A 146 -4.77 -17.18 32.56
N SER A 147 -5.47 -16.62 31.54
CA SER A 147 -5.92 -17.43 30.40
C SER A 147 -4.73 -18.07 29.67
N THR A 148 -4.92 -19.30 29.22
CA THR A 148 -3.93 -20.01 28.39
C THR A 148 -4.55 -20.25 27.01
N ILE A 149 -3.90 -19.78 25.95
CA ILE A 149 -4.19 -20.18 24.57
C ILE A 149 -3.01 -21.05 24.12
N ASP A 150 -3.29 -22.26 23.64
CA ASP A 150 -2.28 -23.21 23.13
C ASP A 150 -1.09 -23.47 24.09
N GLY A 151 -1.33 -23.39 25.43
CA GLY A 151 -0.28 -23.54 26.43
C GLY A 151 0.62 -22.31 26.62
N THR A 152 0.37 -21.22 25.94
CA THR A 152 0.99 -19.91 26.17
C THR A 152 -0.05 -18.95 26.74
N ASN A 153 0.26 -18.34 27.88
CA ASN A 153 -0.66 -17.43 28.60
C ASN A 153 -0.68 -16.01 28.03
N ILE A 154 -0.20 -15.80 26.81
CA ILE A 154 0.21 -14.48 26.32
C ILE A 154 -0.18 -14.36 24.84
N ILE A 155 -0.86 -13.27 24.48
CA ILE A 155 -1.05 -12.84 23.09
C ILE A 155 -0.05 -11.72 22.82
N PRO A 156 0.98 -11.98 22.02
CA PRO A 156 1.91 -10.95 21.62
C PRO A 156 1.28 -10.11 20.49
N VAL A 157 1.06 -8.83 20.72
CA VAL A 157 0.63 -7.88 19.70
C VAL A 157 1.75 -6.87 19.47
N THR A 158 2.12 -6.68 18.22
CA THR A 158 3.15 -5.70 17.85
C THR A 158 2.49 -4.44 17.31
N ILE A 159 2.80 -3.32 17.96
CA ILE A 159 2.44 -1.99 17.51
C ILE A 159 3.60 -1.44 16.71
N ASP A 160 3.34 -1.04 15.48
CA ASP A 160 4.27 -0.33 14.62
C ASP A 160 3.52 0.83 13.94
N THR A 161 3.80 2.05 14.36
CA THR A 161 3.17 3.27 13.82
C THR A 161 4.13 4.06 12.95
N THR A 162 5.32 3.53 12.70
CA THR A 162 6.41 4.24 12.03
C THR A 162 6.44 3.95 10.54
N PRO A 163 6.01 4.88 9.66
CA PRO A 163 6.06 4.69 8.22
C PRO A 163 7.49 4.72 7.68
N PHE A 164 7.72 4.10 6.54
CA PHE A 164 8.99 4.21 5.82
C PHE A 164 9.28 5.65 5.37
N THR A 165 10.57 5.98 5.30
CA THR A 165 11.05 7.16 4.59
C THR A 165 11.51 6.75 3.19
N ILE A 166 11.00 7.43 2.16
CA ILE A 166 11.36 7.19 0.75
C ILE A 166 12.34 8.28 0.32
N THR A 167 13.42 7.87 -0.34
CA THR A 167 14.37 8.76 -1.01
C THR A 167 14.51 8.46 -2.50
N ALA A 168 13.93 7.35 -2.95
CA ALA A 168 13.90 6.97 -4.36
C ALA A 168 12.84 7.77 -5.13
N VAL A 169 13.06 7.96 -6.42
CA VAL A 169 12.13 8.58 -7.37
C VAL A 169 11.72 7.50 -8.37
N PRO A 170 10.47 7.47 -8.85
CA PRO A 170 10.13 6.61 -9.98
C PRO A 170 10.93 7.01 -11.21
N ASP A 171 11.13 6.07 -12.12
CA ASP A 171 11.84 6.25 -13.37
C ASP A 171 11.07 5.54 -14.47
N MET A 172 10.85 6.17 -15.62
CA MET A 172 10.17 5.52 -16.73
C MET A 172 11.10 4.44 -17.31
N THR A 173 10.56 3.24 -17.55
CA THR A 173 11.40 2.17 -18.10
C THR A 173 11.76 2.46 -19.56
N PRO A 174 13.03 2.26 -20.00
CA PRO A 174 13.45 2.55 -21.37
C PRO A 174 12.65 1.84 -22.45
N GLY A 175 11.95 0.74 -22.12
CA GLY A 175 11.09 0.02 -23.06
C GLY A 175 9.73 0.69 -23.29
N THR A 176 9.35 1.66 -22.46
CA THR A 176 8.10 2.40 -22.57
C THR A 176 8.33 3.91 -22.68
N ASP A 177 9.55 4.36 -22.52
CA ASP A 177 10.04 5.68 -22.86
C ASP A 177 10.40 5.65 -24.36
N THR A 178 9.43 6.06 -25.17
CA THR A 178 9.48 5.91 -26.62
C THR A 178 9.79 7.27 -27.25
N GLY A 179 10.33 7.24 -28.44
CA GLY A 179 10.78 8.44 -29.12
C GLY A 179 12.23 8.28 -29.52
N ILE A 180 12.92 9.39 -29.71
CA ILE A 180 14.33 9.42 -30.10
C ILE A 180 15.25 9.11 -28.91
N PHE A 181 14.86 9.57 -27.75
CA PHE A 181 15.55 9.30 -26.50
C PHE A 181 14.71 8.35 -25.63
N SER A 182 15.36 7.55 -24.83
CA SER A 182 14.72 6.57 -23.95
C SER A 182 15.00 6.89 -22.47
N ASP A 183 15.28 8.16 -22.18
CA ASP A 183 15.64 8.67 -20.84
C ASP A 183 15.25 10.15 -20.65
N ASP A 184 14.26 10.64 -21.44
CA ASP A 184 13.77 12.01 -21.37
C ASP A 184 12.35 12.12 -20.81
N ASP A 185 11.72 10.98 -20.49
CA ASP A 185 10.39 10.90 -19.92
C ASP A 185 9.29 11.45 -20.85
N ILE A 186 9.52 11.48 -22.14
CA ILE A 186 8.54 11.84 -23.18
C ILE A 186 8.19 10.57 -23.94
N THR A 187 6.89 10.25 -24.06
CA THR A 187 6.49 8.99 -24.67
C THR A 187 5.15 9.09 -25.40
N ASN A 188 5.02 8.38 -26.51
CA ASN A 188 3.73 8.15 -27.17
C ASN A 188 2.99 6.92 -26.59
N ASN A 189 3.57 6.23 -25.63
CA ASN A 189 2.93 5.13 -24.94
C ASN A 189 1.97 5.70 -23.87
N ARG A 190 0.68 5.48 -24.06
CA ARG A 190 -0.36 5.99 -23.18
C ARG A 190 -0.42 5.31 -21.79
N ALA A 191 0.26 4.18 -21.63
CA ALA A 191 0.34 3.45 -20.37
C ALA A 191 1.78 2.99 -20.11
N PRO A 192 2.71 3.94 -19.87
CA PRO A 192 4.10 3.60 -19.63
C PRO A 192 4.28 2.79 -18.35
N THR A 193 5.41 2.11 -18.27
CA THR A 193 5.84 1.34 -17.10
C THR A 193 6.92 2.13 -16.35
N PHE A 194 6.83 2.13 -15.04
CA PHE A 194 7.79 2.80 -14.17
C PHE A 194 8.56 1.79 -13.34
N SER A 195 9.85 2.01 -13.16
CA SER A 195 10.70 1.28 -12.23
C SER A 195 10.91 2.08 -10.95
N MET A 196 10.98 1.37 -9.82
CA MET A 196 11.26 1.92 -8.50
C MET A 196 12.38 1.12 -7.89
N THR A 197 13.48 1.79 -7.53
CA THR A 197 14.67 1.16 -6.96
C THR A 197 14.88 1.61 -5.52
N GLY A 198 15.75 0.91 -4.76
CA GLY A 198 16.04 1.29 -3.38
C GLY A 198 14.90 1.07 -2.39
N LEU A 199 13.97 0.18 -2.73
CA LEU A 199 12.83 -0.16 -1.85
C LEU A 199 13.31 -0.93 -0.62
N PRO A 200 12.74 -0.65 0.58
CA PRO A 200 13.00 -1.46 1.76
C PRO A 200 12.61 -2.93 1.55
N ALA A 201 13.41 -3.85 2.09
CA ALA A 201 13.12 -5.29 1.99
C ALA A 201 11.78 -5.66 2.64
N THR A 202 11.39 -4.93 3.69
CA THR A 202 10.15 -5.14 4.46
C THR A 202 8.96 -4.34 3.93
N ALA A 203 9.07 -3.67 2.77
CA ALA A 203 7.92 -3.08 2.09
C ALA A 203 6.98 -4.19 1.60
N GLU A 204 5.68 -4.05 1.85
CA GLU A 204 4.68 -5.05 1.47
C GLU A 204 3.88 -4.63 0.24
N ILE A 205 3.41 -3.38 0.23
CA ILE A 205 2.63 -2.83 -0.87
C ILE A 205 3.31 -1.58 -1.39
N ILE A 206 3.33 -1.43 -2.71
CA ILE A 206 3.74 -0.22 -3.39
C ILE A 206 2.53 0.33 -4.14
N GLN A 207 2.28 1.62 -3.99
CA GLN A 207 1.16 2.32 -4.59
C GLN A 207 1.69 3.40 -5.52
N LEU A 208 1.28 3.36 -6.80
CA LEU A 208 1.62 4.35 -7.81
C LEU A 208 0.50 5.39 -7.93
N TYR A 209 0.88 6.66 -7.97
CA TYR A 209 -0.02 7.79 -8.07
C TYR A 209 0.31 8.60 -9.32
N VAL A 210 -0.73 9.13 -9.98
CA VAL A 210 -0.68 10.06 -11.09
C VAL A 210 -1.40 11.33 -10.64
N ASP A 211 -0.71 12.47 -10.63
CA ASP A 211 -1.22 13.76 -10.15
C ASP A 211 -1.86 13.70 -8.76
N GLY A 212 -1.36 12.80 -7.92
CA GLY A 212 -1.85 12.57 -6.56
C GLY A 212 -3.00 11.58 -6.43
N ASP A 213 -3.56 11.09 -7.53
CA ASP A 213 -4.59 10.07 -7.55
C ASP A 213 -3.99 8.67 -7.65
N LEU A 214 -4.49 7.72 -6.86
CA LEU A 214 -4.02 6.34 -6.88
C LEU A 214 -4.33 5.68 -8.23
N SER A 215 -3.30 5.34 -8.99
CA SER A 215 -3.42 4.65 -10.29
C SER A 215 -3.39 3.13 -10.14
N SER A 216 -2.42 2.61 -9.38
CA SER A 216 -2.28 1.18 -9.16
C SER A 216 -1.59 0.87 -7.83
N ALA A 217 -1.86 -0.33 -7.30
CA ALA A 217 -1.18 -0.86 -6.13
C ALA A 217 -0.81 -2.33 -6.38
N SER A 218 0.35 -2.73 -5.90
CA SER A 218 0.86 -4.09 -6.09
C SER A 218 1.63 -4.53 -4.86
N THR A 219 1.49 -5.81 -4.50
CA THR A 219 2.31 -6.44 -3.47
C THR A 219 3.73 -6.58 -3.99
N LYS A 220 4.70 -6.11 -3.23
CA LYS A 220 6.12 -6.29 -3.53
C LYS A 220 6.53 -7.74 -3.28
N ASN A 221 7.30 -8.33 -4.20
CA ASN A 221 7.91 -9.62 -3.96
C ASN A 221 8.98 -9.50 -2.86
N ALA A 222 9.03 -10.47 -1.96
CA ALA A 222 10.06 -10.53 -0.93
C ALA A 222 11.47 -10.45 -1.54
N ASP A 223 12.39 -9.79 -0.83
CA ASP A 223 13.80 -9.65 -1.18
C ASP A 223 14.12 -8.88 -2.47
N VAL A 224 13.13 -8.22 -3.10
CA VAL A 224 13.35 -7.39 -4.28
C VAL A 224 13.45 -5.92 -3.89
N THR A 225 14.55 -5.28 -4.29
CA THR A 225 14.79 -3.84 -4.06
C THR A 225 14.38 -2.97 -5.25
N THR A 226 13.88 -3.58 -6.31
CA THR A 226 13.36 -2.92 -7.51
C THR A 226 11.98 -3.49 -7.83
N HIS A 227 11.05 -2.63 -8.20
CA HIS A 227 9.72 -3.04 -8.61
C HIS A 227 9.30 -2.26 -9.85
N GLU A 228 8.61 -2.92 -10.77
CA GLU A 228 8.08 -2.29 -11.98
C GLU A 228 6.55 -2.23 -11.93
N PHE A 229 6.01 -1.10 -12.36
CA PHE A 229 4.58 -0.85 -12.48
C PHE A 229 4.21 -0.40 -13.87
N ALA A 230 3.18 -1.03 -14.45
CA ALA A 230 2.43 -0.45 -15.53
C ALA A 230 1.27 0.40 -14.98
N LEU A 231 0.91 1.48 -15.67
CA LEU A 231 -0.29 2.23 -15.32
C LEU A 231 -1.54 1.35 -15.46
N GLY A 232 -2.51 1.57 -14.57
CA GLY A 232 -3.79 0.84 -14.59
C GLY A 232 -4.73 1.25 -15.72
N SER A 233 -4.50 2.40 -16.36
CA SER A 233 -5.30 2.96 -17.45
C SER A 233 -4.47 3.83 -18.37
N ASN A 234 -4.95 4.03 -19.60
CA ASN A 234 -4.32 4.96 -20.54
C ASN A 234 -4.49 6.40 -20.07
N LEU A 235 -3.44 7.19 -20.25
CA LEU A 235 -3.46 8.64 -20.10
C LEU A 235 -3.81 9.32 -21.43
N ASP A 236 -4.32 10.53 -21.36
CA ASP A 236 -4.46 11.43 -22.51
C ASP A 236 -3.17 12.22 -22.72
N GLU A 237 -3.10 13.00 -23.78
CA GLU A 237 -1.95 13.90 -24.02
C GLU A 237 -1.83 14.93 -22.91
N GLY A 238 -0.61 15.15 -22.44
CA GLY A 238 -0.33 16.08 -21.37
C GLY A 238 0.86 15.67 -20.50
N THR A 239 1.17 16.54 -19.57
CA THR A 239 2.22 16.31 -18.56
C THR A 239 1.62 15.84 -17.26
N TYR A 240 2.22 14.84 -16.62
CA TYR A 240 1.74 14.19 -15.41
C TYR A 240 2.87 14.04 -14.40
N ASP A 241 2.53 14.21 -13.13
CA ASP A 241 3.44 13.96 -12.02
C ASP A 241 3.22 12.55 -11.46
N ILE A 242 4.25 11.72 -11.57
CA ILE A 242 4.25 10.33 -11.07
C ILE A 242 4.93 10.28 -9.72
N THR A 243 4.23 9.77 -8.71
CA THR A 243 4.78 9.52 -7.37
C THR A 243 4.41 8.13 -6.90
N PHE A 244 5.09 7.64 -5.87
CA PHE A 244 4.71 6.40 -5.22
C PHE A 244 4.74 6.51 -3.69
N LYS A 245 4.02 5.60 -3.03
CA LYS A 245 4.08 5.37 -1.58
C LYS A 245 4.38 3.91 -1.30
N ILE A 246 4.97 3.66 -0.17
CA ILE A 246 5.25 2.31 0.34
C ILE A 246 4.36 2.10 1.56
N VAL A 247 3.75 0.92 1.65
CA VAL A 247 3.01 0.47 2.82
C VAL A 247 3.75 -0.71 3.42
N ASP A 248 3.99 -0.68 4.73
CA ASP A 248 4.61 -1.76 5.48
C ASP A 248 3.60 -2.85 5.89
N ALA A 249 4.07 -3.88 6.58
CA ALA A 249 3.25 -4.99 7.04
C ALA A 249 2.18 -4.55 8.05
N ALA A 250 2.47 -3.54 8.90
CA ALA A 250 1.53 -2.99 9.87
C ALA A 250 0.47 -2.06 9.24
N GLY A 251 0.66 -1.65 7.97
CA GLY A 251 -0.25 -0.77 7.24
C GLY A 251 0.12 0.71 7.29
N ASN A 252 1.33 1.08 7.73
CA ASN A 252 1.77 2.46 7.67
C ASN A 252 2.13 2.83 6.23
N ALA A 253 1.51 3.87 5.71
CA ALA A 253 1.85 4.43 4.41
C ALA A 253 2.91 5.54 4.56
N SER A 254 3.97 5.47 3.78
CA SER A 254 4.98 6.53 3.70
C SER A 254 4.39 7.85 3.19
N ALA A 255 5.15 8.94 3.33
CA ALA A 255 4.96 10.11 2.49
C ALA A 255 5.12 9.73 1.00
N ALA A 256 4.60 10.52 0.09
CA ALA A 256 4.87 10.33 -1.33
C ALA A 256 6.37 10.54 -1.62
N SER A 257 6.89 9.83 -2.62
CA SER A 257 8.20 10.11 -3.20
C SER A 257 8.27 11.53 -3.77
N GLU A 258 9.45 11.99 -4.15
CA GLU A 258 9.53 13.07 -5.13
C GLU A 258 8.86 12.66 -6.45
N ALA A 259 8.35 13.66 -7.19
CA ALA A 259 7.64 13.41 -8.42
C ALA A 259 8.60 13.26 -9.60
N LEU A 260 8.32 12.30 -10.48
CA LEU A 260 8.82 12.25 -11.83
C LEU A 260 7.78 12.94 -12.73
N SER A 261 8.19 13.95 -13.47
CA SER A 261 7.32 14.61 -14.45
C SER A 261 7.49 13.95 -15.81
N ILE A 262 6.41 13.40 -16.34
CA ILE A 262 6.40 12.72 -17.64
C ILE A 262 5.52 13.49 -18.63
N THR A 263 5.77 13.32 -19.92
CA THR A 263 4.90 13.84 -20.99
C THR A 263 4.38 12.71 -21.85
N ILE A 264 3.07 12.65 -22.00
CA ILE A 264 2.39 11.78 -22.96
C ILE A 264 2.07 12.61 -24.20
N ASP A 265 2.68 12.23 -25.31
CA ASP A 265 2.41 12.85 -26.62
C ASP A 265 2.29 11.75 -27.68
N PHE A 266 1.12 11.62 -28.27
CA PHE A 266 0.84 10.69 -29.36
C PHE A 266 0.28 11.42 -30.61
N THR A 267 0.39 12.75 -30.62
CA THR A 267 0.07 13.56 -31.78
C THR A 267 1.23 13.54 -32.73
N ALA A 268 1.07 12.91 -33.88
CA ALA A 268 2.10 12.91 -34.90
C ALA A 268 2.45 14.33 -35.33
N PRO A 269 3.74 14.63 -35.58
CA PRO A 269 4.15 15.95 -36.10
C PRO A 269 3.47 16.24 -37.43
N SER A 270 3.37 17.51 -37.78
CA SER A 270 2.80 17.96 -39.05
C SER A 270 3.59 17.42 -40.25
N ASP A 271 2.92 17.34 -41.41
CA ASP A 271 3.59 16.90 -42.64
C ASP A 271 4.89 17.69 -42.87
N PRO A 272 6.00 16.98 -43.22
CA PRO A 272 7.24 17.66 -43.54
C PRO A 272 7.09 18.55 -44.74
N GLY A 273 7.84 19.65 -44.74
CA GLY A 273 7.81 20.61 -45.85
C GLY A 273 8.42 20.08 -47.14
N ILE A 274 8.49 20.95 -48.12
CA ILE A 274 9.00 20.61 -49.43
C ILE A 274 10.54 20.53 -49.40
N VAL A 275 11.07 19.48 -49.99
CA VAL A 275 12.52 19.34 -50.30
C VAL A 275 12.80 20.03 -51.63
N ASP A 276 13.77 20.92 -51.64
CA ASP A 276 14.10 21.73 -52.82
C ASP A 276 15.63 21.89 -53.00
N LEU A 277 16.07 22.07 -54.23
CA LEU A 277 17.41 22.49 -54.51
C LEU A 277 17.54 24.01 -54.23
N VAL A 278 18.51 24.40 -53.40
CA VAL A 278 18.67 25.81 -53.04
C VAL A 278 18.91 26.64 -54.32
N ASP A 279 18.16 27.73 -54.48
CA ASP A 279 18.18 28.64 -55.66
C ASP A 279 19.59 28.98 -56.16
N ALA A 280 20.55 29.16 -55.25
CA ALA A 280 21.95 29.44 -55.60
C ALA A 280 22.67 28.29 -56.31
N ASP A 281 22.17 27.08 -56.17
CA ASP A 281 22.69 25.85 -56.73
C ASP A 281 21.81 25.34 -57.89
N ASP A 282 20.62 25.84 -58.05
CA ASP A 282 19.75 25.63 -59.23
C ASP A 282 20.22 26.53 -60.38
N THR A 283 21.08 26.00 -61.23
CA THR A 283 21.90 26.80 -62.14
C THR A 283 21.42 26.76 -63.59
N GLY A 284 20.24 26.26 -63.86
CA GLY A 284 19.64 26.20 -65.19
C GLY A 284 19.14 27.55 -65.72
N ILE A 285 18.21 27.52 -66.65
CA ILE A 285 17.48 28.68 -67.15
C ILE A 285 16.44 29.16 -66.14
N SER A 286 15.95 28.21 -65.34
CA SER A 286 15.06 28.43 -64.19
C SER A 286 15.83 28.12 -62.91
N ASN A 287 15.48 28.80 -61.84
CA ASN A 287 15.95 28.48 -60.45
C ASN A 287 14.87 27.78 -59.65
N THR A 288 13.92 27.11 -60.31
CA THR A 288 12.80 26.39 -59.69
C THR A 288 12.52 25.06 -60.39
N ASP A 289 13.47 24.59 -61.27
CA ASP A 289 13.29 23.34 -62.03
C ASP A 289 14.17 22.20 -61.47
N ASN A 290 14.96 22.45 -60.45
CA ASN A 290 15.84 21.53 -59.75
C ASN A 290 16.88 20.91 -60.71
N LEU A 291 17.33 21.68 -61.75
CA LEU A 291 18.33 21.27 -62.71
C LEU A 291 19.62 22.05 -62.48
N THR A 292 20.70 21.34 -62.17
CA THR A 292 21.98 21.97 -61.89
C THR A 292 23.12 21.36 -62.72
N LYS A 293 24.11 22.17 -63.05
CA LYS A 293 25.38 21.75 -63.61
C LYS A 293 26.46 21.54 -62.54
N ARG A 294 26.12 21.69 -61.28
CA ARG A 294 27.06 21.59 -60.15
C ARG A 294 27.14 20.15 -59.64
N GLY A 295 28.35 19.61 -59.48
CA GLY A 295 28.61 18.35 -58.84
C GLY A 295 28.60 18.43 -57.29
N SER A 296 28.43 19.66 -56.74
CA SER A 296 28.18 19.89 -55.34
C SER A 296 27.04 20.89 -55.23
N MET A 297 26.00 20.54 -54.43
CA MET A 297 24.76 21.29 -54.37
C MET A 297 24.16 21.17 -52.95
N GLN A 298 23.44 22.19 -52.56
CA GLN A 298 22.72 22.22 -51.30
C GLN A 298 21.24 21.89 -51.53
N ILE A 299 20.79 20.91 -50.82
CA ILE A 299 19.37 20.50 -50.72
C ILE A 299 18.86 21.05 -49.43
N ALA A 300 17.70 21.68 -49.47
CA ALA A 300 17.02 22.21 -48.27
C ALA A 300 15.62 21.66 -48.16
N SER A 301 15.13 21.50 -46.92
CA SER A 301 13.73 21.28 -46.60
C SER A 301 13.26 22.44 -45.73
N SER A 302 12.00 22.88 -45.92
CA SER A 302 11.41 23.96 -45.17
C SER A 302 9.99 23.63 -44.73
N GLY A 303 9.46 24.37 -43.78
CA GLY A 303 8.13 24.13 -43.23
C GLY A 303 8.13 23.04 -42.16
N LEU A 304 9.29 22.75 -41.59
CA LEU A 304 9.44 21.79 -40.48
C LEU A 304 9.07 22.44 -39.15
N THR A 305 8.58 21.67 -38.21
CA THR A 305 8.23 22.14 -36.86
C THR A 305 9.48 22.35 -36.04
N GLU A 306 9.61 23.47 -35.35
CA GLU A 306 10.68 23.72 -34.39
C GLU A 306 10.56 22.75 -33.20
N GLY A 307 11.65 22.12 -32.83
CA GLY A 307 11.73 21.17 -31.73
C GLY A 307 11.72 19.72 -32.16
N ASP A 308 11.20 19.42 -33.36
CA ASP A 308 11.22 18.06 -33.92
C ASP A 308 12.55 17.73 -34.59
N TYR A 309 12.80 16.45 -34.88
CA TYR A 309 13.93 16.04 -35.71
C TYR A 309 13.53 15.96 -37.18
N GLY A 310 14.18 16.78 -38.00
CA GLY A 310 14.08 16.69 -39.46
C GLY A 310 15.07 15.64 -39.98
N ASN A 311 14.56 14.71 -40.79
CA ASN A 311 15.37 13.69 -41.46
C ASN A 311 15.36 13.95 -42.96
N LEU A 312 16.53 13.98 -43.59
CA LEU A 312 16.68 14.02 -45.06
C LEU A 312 17.24 12.70 -45.56
N TYR A 313 16.56 12.12 -46.52
CA TYR A 313 16.93 10.86 -47.14
C TYR A 313 17.25 11.07 -48.62
N ARG A 314 18.12 10.21 -49.14
CA ARG A 314 18.40 10.08 -50.57
C ARG A 314 18.14 8.63 -51.00
N LEU A 315 17.57 8.41 -52.18
CA LEU A 315 17.53 7.08 -52.77
C LEU A 315 18.92 6.68 -53.27
N ASP A 316 19.33 5.48 -52.91
CA ASP A 316 20.51 4.83 -53.48
C ASP A 316 20.22 4.22 -54.89
N ALA A 317 21.24 3.60 -55.50
CA ALA A 317 21.10 2.97 -56.83
C ALA A 317 20.15 1.75 -56.86
N ALA A 318 19.72 1.25 -55.68
CA ALA A 318 18.80 0.15 -55.53
C ALA A 318 17.39 0.62 -55.06
N ASP A 319 17.13 1.93 -55.13
CA ASP A 319 15.92 2.59 -54.69
C ASP A 319 15.62 2.43 -53.18
N ASN A 320 16.66 2.24 -52.33
CA ASN A 320 16.51 2.29 -50.88
C ASN A 320 16.68 3.72 -50.38
N LEU A 321 15.89 4.09 -49.35
CA LEU A 321 16.07 5.35 -48.63
C LEU A 321 17.31 5.25 -47.71
N VAL A 322 18.25 6.14 -47.90
CA VAL A 322 19.45 6.29 -47.08
C VAL A 322 19.39 7.63 -46.39
N LEU A 323 19.39 7.63 -45.04
CA LEU A 323 19.46 8.85 -44.24
C LEU A 323 20.78 9.57 -44.52
N VAL A 324 20.74 10.81 -44.96
CA VAL A 324 21.92 11.63 -45.28
C VAL A 324 22.10 12.80 -44.30
N GLU A 325 21.05 13.22 -43.64
CA GLU A 325 21.09 14.26 -42.61
C GLU A 325 19.96 14.05 -41.61
N GLN A 326 20.24 14.24 -40.33
CA GLN A 326 19.24 14.34 -39.25
C GLN A 326 19.65 15.52 -38.39
N LEU A 327 18.73 16.39 -38.09
CA LEU A 327 18.97 17.60 -37.30
C LEU A 327 17.75 18.00 -36.52
N LEU A 328 17.97 18.40 -35.25
CA LEU A 328 16.93 19.09 -34.46
C LEU A 328 16.56 20.40 -35.17
N VAL A 329 15.29 20.55 -35.49
CA VAL A 329 14.77 21.70 -36.23
C VAL A 329 14.75 22.92 -35.32
N GLY A 330 15.52 23.95 -35.70
CA GLY A 330 15.52 25.22 -35.00
C GLY A 330 14.40 26.16 -35.48
N ALA A 331 14.36 27.37 -34.93
CA ALA A 331 13.37 28.41 -35.23
C ALA A 331 13.23 28.79 -36.73
N SER A 332 14.19 28.43 -37.60
CA SER A 332 14.08 28.60 -39.04
C SER A 332 13.08 27.65 -39.71
N GLY A 333 12.68 26.56 -39.02
CA GLY A 333 11.86 25.51 -39.60
C GLY A 333 12.46 24.87 -40.83
N SER A 334 13.78 24.75 -40.90
CA SER A 334 14.47 24.26 -42.10
C SER A 334 15.65 23.32 -41.76
N LEU A 335 15.89 22.39 -42.66
CA LEU A 335 17.00 21.46 -42.65
C LEU A 335 17.76 21.63 -43.98
N SER A 336 19.10 21.47 -43.98
CA SER A 336 19.87 21.52 -45.20
C SER A 336 21.01 20.50 -45.23
N TYR A 337 21.26 19.94 -46.36
CA TYR A 337 22.31 18.97 -46.64
C TYR A 337 23.12 19.37 -47.86
N THR A 338 24.43 19.22 -47.86
CA THR A 338 25.29 19.46 -48.97
C THR A 338 25.74 18.15 -49.61
N ALA A 339 25.19 17.82 -50.78
CA ALA A 339 25.68 16.75 -51.63
C ALA A 339 26.97 17.18 -52.29
N THR A 340 27.97 16.32 -52.37
CA THR A 340 29.30 16.60 -52.92
C THR A 340 29.77 15.53 -53.88
N ASN A 341 30.47 15.97 -54.95
CA ASN A 341 31.10 15.10 -55.95
C ASN A 341 30.09 14.15 -56.66
N GLU A 342 28.87 14.67 -56.90
CA GLU A 342 27.86 13.91 -57.63
C GLU A 342 28.16 13.90 -59.12
N ALA A 343 28.02 12.71 -59.74
CA ALA A 343 28.14 12.52 -61.20
C ALA A 343 26.83 12.95 -61.91
N ASP A 344 26.85 13.02 -63.21
CA ASP A 344 25.65 13.23 -64.00
C ASP A 344 24.59 12.15 -63.68
N GLY A 345 23.40 12.55 -63.30
CA GLY A 345 22.36 11.60 -62.88
C GLY A 345 21.10 12.31 -62.36
N VAL A 346 20.12 11.49 -62.01
CA VAL A 346 18.93 11.93 -61.33
C VAL A 346 18.99 11.44 -59.87
N TYR A 347 18.91 12.38 -58.98
CA TYR A 347 18.95 12.10 -57.53
C TYR A 347 17.58 12.45 -56.94
N ARG A 348 17.06 11.61 -56.03
CA ARG A 348 15.78 11.85 -55.35
C ARG A 348 16.01 11.99 -53.87
N PHE A 349 15.48 13.05 -53.30
CA PHE A 349 15.57 13.34 -51.89
C PHE A 349 14.14 13.34 -51.27
N TYR A 350 14.06 12.96 -50.05
CA TYR A 350 12.82 12.90 -49.25
C TYR A 350 13.09 13.43 -47.85
N THR A 351 12.08 13.98 -47.23
CA THR A 351 12.19 14.41 -45.86
C THR A 351 11.09 13.73 -45.01
N SER A 352 11.40 13.50 -43.77
CA SER A 352 10.42 13.17 -42.74
C SER A 352 10.66 14.01 -41.49
N ILE A 353 9.66 14.08 -40.63
CA ILE A 353 9.77 14.66 -39.29
C ILE A 353 9.55 13.54 -38.32
N GLU A 354 10.31 13.55 -37.25
CA GLU A 354 10.20 12.65 -36.11
C GLU A 354 10.04 13.51 -34.87
N ASP A 355 9.00 13.24 -34.08
CA ASP A 355 8.68 13.91 -32.83
C ASP A 355 9.69 13.54 -31.75
N VAL A 356 9.91 14.41 -30.78
CA VAL A 356 10.88 14.22 -29.68
C VAL A 356 10.28 13.36 -28.59
#